data_d676b4f825caec95813c54c10d93ab2d
#
_entry.id   d676b4f825caec95813c54c10d93ab2d
#
_cell.length_a   1.000
_cell.length_b   1.000
_cell.length_c   1.000
_cell.angle_alpha   90.00
_cell.angle_beta   90.00
_cell.angle_gamma   90.00
#
_symmetry.space_group_name_H-M   'P 1'
#
loop_
_entity.id
_entity.type
_entity.pdbx_description
1 polymer ?
#
loop_
_entity_poly.entity_id
_entity_poly.type
_entity_poly.pdbx_seq_one_letter_code
_entity_poly.pdbx_strand_id
1 'polypeptide(L)'
;MNKKSLIFGIAVTLVWLTIIILIFILSNLKPLSSLNELGDFLAGIFAPVAFFWLILGYIQQGKQLDQNTQALEQQEQALQLQIEEMRESVKQQRELTKLQSEQLKMTHNAHKPYLELYSPELDVQIIKDLITRKSEKLFSLTFYIRSTINESRSILLMTMDESTYQREKSIQVGEKVKFVLSLDFLGDKQINEFLQEKNNECEVKFKIRFQNIYGLETENIYLYRIQRYETGDIKVLKPLLRDALIKSSHV
;
A
#
# COMPACT_ATOMS: atom_id res chain seq x y z
N MET A 1 12.55 6.79 -51.05
CA MET A 1 13.24 6.39 -52.31
C MET A 1 14.74 6.67 -52.17
N ASN A 2 15.59 5.68 -52.44
CA ASN A 2 17.03 5.90 -52.32
C ASN A 2 17.45 6.84 -53.49
N LYS A 3 18.11 7.98 -53.18
CA LYS A 3 18.49 9.01 -54.15
C LYS A 3 19.22 8.41 -55.37
N LYS A 4 20.04 7.38 -55.18
CA LYS A 4 20.77 6.67 -56.26
C LYS A 4 19.82 5.94 -57.22
N SER A 5 18.82 5.24 -56.69
CA SER A 5 17.82 4.49 -57.48
C SER A 5 16.93 5.43 -58.29
N LEU A 6 16.56 6.58 -57.72
CA LEU A 6 15.80 7.63 -58.41
C LEU A 6 16.59 8.24 -59.57
N ILE A 7 17.86 8.60 -59.30
CA ILE A 7 18.74 9.20 -60.35
C ILE A 7 18.96 8.18 -61.47
N PHE A 8 19.18 6.91 -61.14
CA PHE A 8 19.31 5.84 -62.15
C PHE A 8 18.04 5.70 -62.97
N GLY A 9 16.86 5.63 -62.35
CA GLY A 9 15.59 5.57 -63.06
C GLY A 9 15.34 6.74 -64.01
N ILE A 10 15.63 7.96 -63.55
CA ILE A 10 15.53 9.15 -64.36
C ILE A 10 16.51 9.10 -65.55
N ALA A 11 17.76 8.72 -65.31
CA ALA A 11 18.76 8.62 -66.35
C ALA A 11 18.34 7.63 -67.46
N VAL A 12 17.86 6.43 -67.05
CA VAL A 12 17.37 5.41 -68.04
C VAL A 12 16.17 5.95 -68.82
N THR A 13 15.26 6.62 -68.16
CA THR A 13 14.06 7.24 -68.82
C THR A 13 14.50 8.30 -69.83
N LEU A 14 15.46 9.14 -69.49
CA LEU A 14 15.96 10.16 -70.40
C LEU A 14 16.65 9.57 -71.61
N VAL A 15 17.47 8.52 -71.42
CA VAL A 15 18.13 7.79 -72.49
C VAL A 15 17.08 7.17 -73.42
N TRP A 16 16.06 6.51 -72.86
CA TRP A 16 14.96 5.94 -73.63
C TRP A 16 14.25 6.98 -74.50
N LEU A 17 13.85 8.10 -73.94
CA LEU A 17 13.19 9.18 -74.65
C LEU A 17 14.08 9.78 -75.74
N THR A 18 15.38 9.90 -75.46
CA THR A 18 16.36 10.41 -76.48
C THR A 18 16.43 9.46 -77.65
N ILE A 19 16.43 8.13 -77.42
CA ILE A 19 16.43 7.11 -78.53
C ILE A 19 15.18 7.21 -79.32
N ILE A 20 14.00 7.35 -78.70
CA ILE A 20 12.72 7.53 -79.45
C ILE A 20 12.69 8.77 -80.29
N ILE A 21 13.17 9.89 -79.78
CA ILE A 21 13.26 11.14 -80.52
C ILE A 21 14.22 11.00 -81.71
N LEU A 22 15.37 10.36 -81.53
CA LEU A 22 16.35 10.09 -82.57
C LEU A 22 15.74 9.24 -83.72
N ILE A 23 15.04 8.14 -83.32
CA ILE A 23 14.33 7.27 -84.30
C ILE A 23 13.30 8.10 -85.10
N PHE A 24 12.53 8.97 -84.43
CA PHE A 24 11.52 9.79 -85.02
C PHE A 24 12.14 10.76 -86.04
N ILE A 25 13.28 11.36 -85.76
CA ILE A 25 13.93 12.30 -86.65
C ILE A 25 14.59 11.61 -87.85
N LEU A 26 15.20 10.42 -87.65
CA LEU A 26 15.93 9.69 -88.68
C LEU A 26 15.03 8.89 -89.61
N SER A 27 13.89 8.38 -89.12
CA SER A 27 12.95 7.65 -89.93
C SER A 27 11.91 8.61 -90.52
N ASN A 28 11.93 8.88 -91.80
CA ASN A 28 10.96 9.70 -92.49
C ASN A 28 9.50 9.18 -92.31
N LEU A 29 9.06 9.16 -91.03
CA LEU A 29 7.71 8.70 -90.66
C LEU A 29 6.66 9.69 -91.16
N LYS A 30 5.57 9.17 -91.73
CA LYS A 30 4.41 10.00 -92.11
C LYS A 30 3.84 10.62 -90.83
N PRO A 31 3.37 11.90 -90.89
CA PRO A 31 2.71 12.56 -89.78
C PRO A 31 1.45 11.78 -89.38
N LEU A 32 1.27 11.65 -88.04
CA LEU A 32 0.09 11.00 -87.46
C LEU A 32 -1.19 11.67 -87.94
N SER A 33 -2.06 10.89 -88.58
CA SER A 33 -3.25 11.33 -89.21
C SER A 33 -4.53 11.26 -88.37
N SER A 34 -4.47 10.46 -87.24
CA SER A 34 -5.61 10.28 -86.36
C SER A 34 -5.23 10.32 -84.87
N LEU A 35 -6.17 10.70 -84.00
CA LEU A 35 -6.01 10.67 -82.60
C LEU A 35 -5.76 9.24 -82.07
N ASN A 36 -6.26 8.23 -82.76
CA ASN A 36 -6.09 6.84 -82.40
C ASN A 36 -4.62 6.40 -82.61
N GLU A 37 -4.03 6.77 -83.78
CA GLU A 37 -2.59 6.50 -84.04
C GLU A 37 -1.70 7.23 -83.06
N LEU A 38 -2.06 8.44 -82.61
CA LEU A 38 -1.33 9.12 -81.52
C LEU A 38 -1.45 8.39 -80.21
N GLY A 39 -2.62 7.85 -79.86
CA GLY A 39 -2.80 7.03 -78.64
C GLY A 39 -1.95 5.78 -78.65
N ASP A 40 -1.94 5.02 -79.69
CA ASP A 40 -1.15 3.79 -79.89
C ASP A 40 0.37 4.10 -79.81
N PHE A 41 0.81 5.18 -80.41
CA PHE A 41 2.20 5.61 -80.38
C PHE A 41 2.64 6.00 -79.02
N LEU A 42 1.84 6.76 -78.25
CA LEU A 42 2.15 7.13 -76.85
C LEU A 42 2.12 5.93 -75.96
N ALA A 43 1.16 5.04 -76.10
CA ALA A 43 1.12 3.77 -75.31
C ALA A 43 2.38 2.95 -75.55
N GLY A 44 2.83 2.77 -76.78
CA GLY A 44 4.06 2.03 -77.12
C GLY A 44 5.33 2.65 -76.50
N ILE A 45 5.41 3.96 -76.39
CA ILE A 45 6.57 4.63 -75.78
C ILE A 45 6.53 4.58 -74.24
N PHE A 46 5.38 4.84 -73.65
CA PHE A 46 5.29 4.98 -72.21
C PHE A 46 5.12 3.64 -71.47
N ALA A 47 4.57 2.58 -72.12
CA ALA A 47 4.38 1.29 -71.47
C ALA A 47 5.69 0.68 -70.96
N PRO A 48 6.78 0.62 -71.71
CA PRO A 48 8.08 0.10 -71.23
C PRO A 48 8.62 0.90 -70.04
N VAL A 49 8.48 2.25 -70.09
CA VAL A 49 8.94 3.13 -69.02
C VAL A 49 8.11 2.93 -67.75
N ALA A 50 6.80 2.84 -67.87
CA ALA A 50 5.93 2.60 -66.76
C ALA A 50 6.23 1.24 -66.07
N PHE A 51 6.44 0.18 -66.91
CA PHE A 51 6.80 -1.12 -66.40
C PHE A 51 8.16 -1.12 -65.68
N PHE A 52 9.15 -0.42 -66.20
CA PHE A 52 10.45 -0.24 -65.59
C PHE A 52 10.34 0.45 -64.24
N TRP A 53 9.58 1.52 -64.10
CA TRP A 53 9.35 2.18 -62.83
C TRP A 53 8.60 1.30 -61.82
N LEU A 54 7.69 0.47 -62.29
CA LEU A 54 6.97 -0.47 -61.43
C LEU A 54 7.94 -1.51 -60.86
N ILE A 55 8.84 -2.06 -61.68
CA ILE A 55 9.88 -2.99 -61.21
C ILE A 55 10.81 -2.32 -60.18
N LEU A 56 11.26 -1.11 -60.45
CA LEU A 56 12.10 -0.33 -59.50
C LEU A 56 11.37 -0.12 -58.19
N GLY A 57 10.08 0.22 -58.26
CA GLY A 57 9.23 0.37 -57.05
C GLY A 57 9.13 -0.90 -56.24
N TYR A 58 8.90 -2.03 -56.94
CA TYR A 58 8.80 -3.36 -56.31
C TYR A 58 10.10 -3.76 -55.57
N ILE A 59 11.25 -3.60 -56.25
CA ILE A 59 12.57 -3.87 -55.64
C ILE A 59 12.81 -3.00 -54.42
N GLN A 60 12.39 -1.76 -54.48
CA GLN A 60 12.54 -0.83 -53.37
C GLN A 60 11.63 -1.19 -52.19
N GLN A 61 10.38 -1.61 -52.45
CA GLN A 61 9.47 -2.10 -51.41
C GLN A 61 10.05 -3.34 -50.71
N GLY A 62 10.59 -4.30 -51.47
CA GLY A 62 11.27 -5.47 -50.89
C GLY A 62 12.37 -5.08 -49.94
N LYS A 63 13.24 -4.12 -50.32
CA LYS A 63 14.31 -3.64 -49.48
C LYS A 63 13.82 -2.90 -48.20
N GLN A 64 12.74 -2.15 -48.32
CA GLN A 64 12.10 -1.51 -47.16
C GLN A 64 11.52 -2.55 -46.18
N LEU A 65 10.91 -3.61 -46.74
CA LEU A 65 10.37 -4.68 -45.90
C LEU A 65 11.47 -5.38 -45.10
N ASP A 66 12.58 -5.67 -45.76
CA ASP A 66 13.76 -6.30 -45.09
C ASP A 66 14.32 -5.38 -43.97
N GLN A 67 14.44 -4.09 -44.22
CA GLN A 67 14.86 -3.12 -43.21
C GLN A 67 13.89 -3.02 -42.05
N ASN A 68 12.58 -3.06 -42.31
CA ASN A 68 11.56 -3.03 -41.27
C ASN A 68 11.60 -4.32 -40.41
N THR A 69 11.82 -5.47 -41.04
CA THR A 69 11.97 -6.74 -40.32
C THR A 69 13.16 -6.70 -39.37
N GLN A 70 14.31 -6.24 -39.85
CA GLN A 70 15.49 -6.05 -38.99
C GLN A 70 15.27 -5.08 -37.83
N ALA A 71 14.55 -3.98 -38.09
CA ALA A 71 14.21 -3.01 -37.05
C ALA A 71 13.26 -3.60 -35.99
N LEU A 72 12.30 -4.44 -36.42
CA LEU A 72 11.39 -5.15 -35.50
C LEU A 72 12.14 -6.17 -34.64
N GLU A 73 13.08 -6.93 -35.22
CA GLU A 73 13.92 -7.87 -34.47
C GLU A 73 14.76 -7.15 -33.39
N GLN A 74 15.34 -5.98 -33.74
CA GLN A 74 16.07 -5.18 -32.77
C GLN A 74 15.17 -4.63 -31.66
N GLN A 75 13.94 -4.21 -32.00
CA GLN A 75 12.96 -3.77 -31.01
C GLN A 75 12.55 -4.91 -30.08
N GLU A 76 12.34 -6.10 -30.61
CA GLU A 76 12.03 -7.30 -29.80
C GLU A 76 13.13 -7.60 -28.79
N GLN A 77 14.39 -7.60 -29.25
CA GLN A 77 15.55 -7.80 -28.36
C GLN A 77 15.62 -6.73 -27.26
N ALA A 78 15.41 -5.45 -27.63
CA ALA A 78 15.40 -4.35 -26.68
C ALA A 78 14.27 -4.48 -25.63
N LEU A 79 13.09 -4.91 -26.08
CA LEU A 79 11.95 -5.16 -25.19
C LEU A 79 12.24 -6.32 -24.22
N GLN A 80 12.87 -7.40 -24.68
CA GLN A 80 13.26 -8.52 -23.82
C GLN A 80 14.24 -8.08 -22.73
N LEU A 81 15.26 -7.30 -23.06
CA LEU A 81 16.18 -6.73 -22.08
C LEU A 81 15.47 -5.82 -21.09
N GLN A 82 14.57 -4.96 -21.57
CA GLN A 82 13.79 -4.08 -20.70
C GLN A 82 12.89 -4.86 -19.72
N ILE A 83 12.29 -5.97 -20.17
CA ILE A 83 11.50 -6.85 -19.30
C ILE A 83 12.38 -7.47 -18.21
N GLU A 84 13.59 -7.89 -18.55
CA GLU A 84 14.53 -8.48 -17.59
C GLU A 84 15.01 -7.46 -16.55
N GLU A 85 15.36 -6.25 -16.98
CA GLU A 85 15.71 -5.14 -16.09
C GLU A 85 14.54 -4.76 -15.16
N MET A 86 13.32 -4.73 -15.70
CA MET A 86 12.13 -4.43 -14.92
C MET A 86 11.86 -5.52 -13.87
N ARG A 87 12.03 -6.79 -14.20
CA ARG A 87 11.90 -7.90 -13.25
C ARG A 87 12.91 -7.79 -12.11
N GLU A 88 14.16 -7.47 -12.42
CA GLU A 88 15.19 -7.30 -11.40
C GLU A 88 14.91 -6.07 -10.52
N SER A 89 14.48 -4.96 -11.11
CA SER A 89 14.06 -3.76 -10.36
C SER A 89 12.90 -4.05 -9.42
N VAL A 90 11.87 -4.78 -9.86
CA VAL A 90 10.74 -5.19 -9.01
C VAL A 90 11.20 -6.08 -7.86
N LYS A 91 12.14 -6.98 -8.10
CA LYS A 91 12.71 -7.84 -7.06
C LYS A 91 13.44 -7.02 -5.99
N GLN A 92 14.31 -6.10 -6.41
CA GLN A 92 15.02 -5.20 -5.50
C GLN A 92 14.06 -4.33 -4.69
N GLN A 93 13.00 -3.83 -5.33
CA GLN A 93 11.99 -3.02 -4.65
C GLN A 93 11.22 -3.82 -3.59
N ARG A 94 10.91 -5.09 -3.85
CA ARG A 94 10.31 -5.98 -2.85
C ARG A 94 11.23 -6.23 -1.66
N GLU A 95 12.51 -6.44 -1.88
CA GLU A 95 13.50 -6.62 -0.81
C GLU A 95 13.63 -5.34 0.04
N LEU A 96 13.70 -4.18 -0.59
CA LEU A 96 13.71 -2.89 0.12
C LEU A 96 12.45 -2.69 0.96
N THR A 97 11.28 -2.98 0.41
CA THR A 97 10.01 -2.88 1.14
C THR A 97 9.99 -3.82 2.35
N LYS A 98 10.52 -5.03 2.20
CA LYS A 98 10.65 -5.98 3.31
C LYS A 98 11.58 -5.45 4.41
N LEU A 99 12.76 -4.97 4.04
CA LEU A 99 13.72 -4.38 4.99
C LEU A 99 13.13 -3.16 5.72
N GLN A 100 12.44 -2.28 5.00
CA GLN A 100 11.74 -1.14 5.60
C GLN A 100 10.66 -1.59 6.61
N SER A 101 9.88 -2.63 6.28
CA SER A 101 8.87 -3.16 7.18
C SER A 101 9.48 -3.76 8.45
N GLU A 102 10.61 -4.45 8.34
CA GLU A 102 11.36 -4.99 9.48
C GLU A 102 11.96 -3.87 10.33
N GLN A 103 12.53 -2.84 9.71
CA GLN A 103 13.05 -1.67 10.41
C GLN A 103 11.95 -0.92 11.17
N LEU A 104 10.77 -0.76 10.56
CA LEU A 104 9.60 -0.17 11.23
C LEU A 104 9.17 -0.99 12.44
N LYS A 105 9.14 -2.32 12.33
CA LYS A 105 8.83 -3.22 13.47
C LYS A 105 9.85 -3.09 14.59
N MET A 106 11.15 -3.04 14.26
CA MET A 106 12.21 -2.85 15.25
C MET A 106 12.07 -1.49 15.95
N THR A 107 11.86 -0.43 15.20
CA THR A 107 11.66 0.92 15.73
C THR A 107 10.41 0.99 16.61
N HIS A 108 9.31 0.34 16.20
CA HIS A 108 8.10 0.25 17.01
C HIS A 108 8.37 -0.46 18.35
N ASN A 109 9.03 -1.60 18.32
CA ASN A 109 9.33 -2.36 19.53
C ASN A 109 10.27 -1.57 20.48
N ALA A 110 11.26 -0.87 19.94
CA ALA A 110 12.16 -0.03 20.72
C ALA A 110 11.46 1.16 21.41
N HIS A 111 10.36 1.66 20.82
CA HIS A 111 9.60 2.80 21.34
C HIS A 111 8.27 2.39 21.97
N LYS A 112 8.07 1.10 22.25
CA LYS A 112 6.86 0.64 22.94
C LYS A 112 6.90 1.16 24.39
N PRO A 113 5.85 1.88 24.84
CA PRO A 113 5.74 2.28 26.23
C PRO A 113 5.57 1.06 27.12
N TYR A 114 6.19 1.10 28.28
CA TYR A 114 5.97 0.10 29.31
C TYR A 114 5.20 0.74 30.46
N LEU A 115 3.95 0.29 30.63
CA LEU A 115 3.05 0.77 31.67
C LEU A 115 3.18 -0.10 32.93
N GLU A 116 3.52 0.53 34.02
CA GLU A 116 3.57 -0.08 35.34
C GLU A 116 2.37 0.39 36.16
N LEU A 117 1.62 -0.57 36.72
CA LEU A 117 0.51 -0.31 37.63
C LEU A 117 0.98 -0.55 39.07
N TYR A 118 0.65 0.40 39.95
CA TYR A 118 1.05 0.30 41.35
C TYR A 118 0.05 0.97 42.27
N SER A 119 0.23 0.71 43.59
CA SER A 119 -0.60 1.20 44.68
C SER A 119 -2.10 0.98 44.42
N PRO A 120 -2.53 -0.28 44.15
CA PRO A 120 -3.96 -0.54 44.03
C PRO A 120 -4.61 -0.46 45.41
N GLU A 121 -5.68 0.31 45.51
CA GLU A 121 -6.48 0.50 46.71
C GLU A 121 -7.95 0.28 46.36
N LEU A 122 -8.70 -0.35 47.27
CA LEU A 122 -10.12 -0.49 47.17
C LEU A 122 -10.79 0.58 48.04
N ASP A 123 -11.39 1.57 47.41
CA ASP A 123 -12.16 2.59 48.11
C ASP A 123 -13.61 2.15 48.25
N VAL A 124 -14.17 2.31 49.44
CA VAL A 124 -15.57 2.02 49.73
C VAL A 124 -16.26 3.34 50.11
N GLN A 125 -17.15 3.80 49.29
CA GLN A 125 -17.96 5.00 49.56
C GLN A 125 -19.37 4.57 49.98
N ILE A 126 -19.85 5.13 51.06
CA ILE A 126 -21.22 4.91 51.54
C ILE A 126 -22.05 6.11 51.09
N ILE A 127 -22.91 5.89 50.12
CA ILE A 127 -23.87 6.90 49.66
C ILE A 127 -25.19 6.65 50.38
N LYS A 128 -25.66 7.70 51.09
CA LYS A 128 -27.01 7.69 51.67
C LYS A 128 -27.97 8.35 50.69
N ASP A 129 -28.88 7.59 50.17
CA ASP A 129 -30.00 8.12 49.38
C ASP A 129 -30.91 8.92 50.34
N LEU A 130 -31.03 10.22 50.09
CA LEU A 130 -31.82 11.15 50.89
C LEU A 130 -33.33 10.87 50.78
N ILE A 131 -33.77 10.21 49.73
CA ILE A 131 -35.19 9.92 49.44
C ILE A 131 -35.61 8.61 50.11
N THR A 132 -34.82 7.53 49.84
CA THR A 132 -35.16 6.18 50.33
C THR A 132 -34.59 5.85 51.68
N ARG A 133 -33.72 6.72 52.26
CA ARG A 133 -32.95 6.49 53.49
C ARG A 133 -32.12 5.18 53.49
N LYS A 134 -31.93 4.55 52.35
CA LYS A 134 -31.09 3.38 52.20
C LYS A 134 -29.63 3.83 52.00
N SER A 135 -28.70 3.12 52.62
CA SER A 135 -27.26 3.33 52.39
C SER A 135 -26.80 2.29 51.40
N GLU A 136 -26.23 2.74 50.30
CA GLU A 136 -25.58 1.87 49.31
C GLU A 136 -24.08 2.03 49.45
N LYS A 137 -23.35 0.90 49.41
CA LYS A 137 -21.90 0.87 49.38
C LYS A 137 -21.47 0.85 47.92
N LEU A 138 -20.71 1.84 47.46
CA LEU A 138 -20.09 1.83 46.15
C LEU A 138 -18.60 1.46 46.33
N PHE A 139 -18.18 0.51 45.52
CA PHE A 139 -16.81 0.01 45.52
C PHE A 139 -16.06 0.52 44.29
N SER A 140 -14.91 1.13 44.51
CA SER A 140 -14.05 1.58 43.41
C SER A 140 -12.61 1.11 43.62
N LEU A 141 -12.03 0.54 42.55
CA LEU A 141 -10.63 0.16 42.51
C LEU A 141 -9.82 1.37 41.99
N THR A 142 -9.00 1.92 42.85
CA THR A 142 -8.08 3.01 42.53
C THR A 142 -6.68 2.45 42.33
N PHE A 143 -6.00 2.88 41.28
CA PHE A 143 -4.60 2.54 41.05
C PHE A 143 -3.92 3.64 40.25
N TYR A 144 -2.59 3.61 40.24
CA TYR A 144 -1.79 4.56 39.49
C TYR A 144 -1.10 3.85 38.33
N ILE A 145 -1.05 4.54 37.18
CA ILE A 145 -0.30 4.11 36.02
C ILE A 145 0.90 5.04 35.84
N ARG A 146 2.06 4.46 35.57
CA ARG A 146 3.28 5.18 35.23
C ARG A 146 3.86 4.59 33.96
N SER A 147 4.29 5.41 33.02
CA SER A 147 5.13 4.99 31.92
C SER A 147 6.59 5.02 32.34
N THR A 148 7.30 3.90 32.20
CA THR A 148 8.67 3.77 32.70
C THR A 148 9.73 3.97 31.63
N ILE A 149 9.44 3.68 30.37
CA ILE A 149 10.45 3.71 29.30
C ILE A 149 10.16 4.81 28.28
N ASN A 150 8.95 4.90 27.75
CA ASN A 150 8.58 5.89 26.71
C ASN A 150 7.27 6.57 27.06
N GLU A 151 7.03 7.74 26.48
CA GLU A 151 5.74 8.43 26.57
C GLU A 151 4.61 7.56 26.01
N SER A 152 3.50 7.51 26.74
CA SER A 152 2.25 6.87 26.30
C SER A 152 1.23 7.93 25.97
N ARG A 153 0.54 7.76 24.84
CA ARG A 153 -0.50 8.68 24.36
C ARG A 153 -1.84 7.97 24.26
N SER A 154 -2.92 8.75 24.31
CA SER A 154 -4.30 8.26 24.14
C SER A 154 -4.61 7.03 25.00
N ILE A 155 -4.31 7.14 26.32
CA ILE A 155 -4.49 6.03 27.25
C ILE A 155 -5.98 5.89 27.56
N LEU A 156 -6.52 4.69 27.33
CA LEU A 156 -7.91 4.34 27.58
C LEU A 156 -7.97 3.20 28.59
N LEU A 157 -8.64 3.43 29.72
CA LEU A 157 -9.06 2.37 30.61
C LEU A 157 -10.42 1.84 30.12
N MET A 158 -10.49 0.55 29.87
CA MET A 158 -11.65 -0.10 29.27
C MET A 158 -12.04 -1.35 30.04
N THR A 159 -13.31 -1.65 30.05
CA THR A 159 -13.83 -2.94 30.51
C THR A 159 -13.60 -4.04 29.47
N MET A 160 -13.88 -5.29 29.81
CA MET A 160 -13.70 -6.42 28.88
C MET A 160 -14.69 -6.39 27.69
N ASP A 161 -15.81 -5.69 27.84
CA ASP A 161 -16.84 -5.44 26.79
C ASP A 161 -16.53 -4.20 25.91
N GLU A 162 -15.30 -3.66 26.03
CA GLU A 162 -14.80 -2.49 25.28
C GLU A 162 -15.44 -1.14 25.65
N SER A 163 -16.21 -1.05 26.72
CA SER A 163 -16.70 0.22 27.25
C SER A 163 -15.54 1.04 27.83
N THR A 164 -15.41 2.28 27.38
CA THR A 164 -14.36 3.20 27.88
C THR A 164 -14.78 3.76 29.22
N TYR A 165 -13.93 3.58 30.21
CA TYR A 165 -14.16 4.04 31.59
C TYR A 165 -13.51 5.38 31.90
N GLN A 166 -12.21 5.50 31.55
CA GLN A 166 -11.44 6.70 31.74
C GLN A 166 -10.48 6.88 30.57
N ARG A 167 -10.25 8.13 30.17
CA ARG A 167 -9.32 8.50 29.11
C ARG A 167 -8.31 9.52 29.66
N GLU A 168 -7.03 9.25 29.36
CA GLU A 168 -5.95 10.20 29.57
C GLU A 168 -5.26 10.53 28.25
N LYS A 169 -4.84 11.78 28.11
CA LYS A 169 -4.29 12.29 26.85
C LYS A 169 -2.88 11.77 26.60
N SER A 170 -2.06 11.83 27.64
CA SER A 170 -0.70 11.30 27.63
C SER A 170 -0.19 11.09 29.05
N ILE A 171 0.78 10.19 29.20
CA ILE A 171 1.55 9.99 30.43
C ILE A 171 3.03 10.10 30.06
N GLN A 172 3.69 11.10 30.61
CA GLN A 172 5.13 11.27 30.42
C GLN A 172 5.93 10.21 31.19
N VAL A 173 7.18 10.02 30.79
CA VAL A 173 8.07 9.07 31.50
C VAL A 173 8.23 9.48 32.94
N GLY A 174 7.93 8.56 33.87
CA GLY A 174 7.98 8.80 35.32
C GLY A 174 6.77 9.48 35.92
N GLU A 175 5.88 10.06 35.11
CA GLU A 175 4.62 10.66 35.56
C GLU A 175 3.67 9.57 36.08
N LYS A 176 2.92 9.92 37.14
CA LYS A 176 1.94 9.05 37.79
C LYS A 176 0.56 9.61 37.58
N VAL A 177 -0.30 8.84 36.96
CA VAL A 177 -1.69 9.25 36.73
C VAL A 177 -2.62 8.29 37.47
N LYS A 178 -3.59 8.86 38.20
CA LYS A 178 -4.59 8.12 38.95
C LYS A 178 -5.70 7.62 38.03
N PHE A 179 -6.01 6.34 38.13
CA PHE A 179 -7.16 5.72 37.47
C PHE A 179 -8.10 5.17 38.54
N VAL A 180 -9.40 5.27 38.25
CA VAL A 180 -10.46 4.82 39.15
C VAL A 180 -11.41 3.93 38.32
N LEU A 181 -11.64 2.71 38.77
CA LEU A 181 -12.56 1.76 38.15
C LEU A 181 -13.66 1.39 39.13
N SER A 182 -14.88 1.80 38.90
CA SER A 182 -16.01 1.41 39.75
C SER A 182 -16.37 -0.03 39.49
N LEU A 183 -16.40 -0.85 40.53
CA LEU A 183 -16.68 -2.28 40.44
C LEU A 183 -18.16 -2.59 40.27
N ASP A 184 -19.03 -1.71 40.77
CA ASP A 184 -20.48 -1.86 40.74
C ASP A 184 -21.05 -1.89 39.31
N PHE A 185 -20.36 -1.26 38.36
CA PHE A 185 -20.77 -1.18 36.95
C PHE A 185 -20.18 -2.27 36.06
N LEU A 186 -19.30 -3.13 36.57
CA LEU A 186 -18.65 -4.17 35.74
C LEU A 186 -19.57 -5.34 35.38
N GLY A 187 -20.67 -5.53 36.11
CA GLY A 187 -21.68 -6.53 35.80
C GLY A 187 -21.21 -8.01 35.96
N ASP A 188 -19.97 -8.21 36.41
CA ASP A 188 -19.38 -9.53 36.60
C ASP A 188 -19.98 -10.24 37.81
N LYS A 189 -20.38 -11.49 37.63
CA LYS A 189 -21.03 -12.30 38.69
C LYS A 189 -20.11 -12.50 39.90
N GLN A 190 -18.82 -12.76 39.69
CA GLN A 190 -17.87 -12.97 40.79
C GLN A 190 -17.65 -11.71 41.59
N ILE A 191 -17.58 -10.55 40.90
CA ILE A 191 -17.48 -9.24 41.55
C ILE A 191 -18.73 -8.97 42.37
N ASN A 192 -19.93 -9.20 41.80
CA ASN A 192 -21.18 -9.00 42.53
C ASN A 192 -21.32 -9.89 43.78
N GLU A 193 -20.90 -11.17 43.67
CA GLU A 193 -20.88 -12.07 44.84
C GLU A 193 -19.90 -11.59 45.92
N PHE A 194 -18.74 -11.06 45.54
CA PHE A 194 -17.77 -10.45 46.45
C PHE A 194 -18.35 -9.19 47.13
N LEU A 195 -18.98 -8.31 46.38
CA LEU A 195 -19.60 -7.08 46.87
C LEU A 195 -20.75 -7.38 47.87
N GLN A 196 -21.48 -8.46 47.63
CA GLN A 196 -22.58 -8.93 48.49
C GLN A 196 -22.07 -9.79 49.68
N GLU A 197 -20.77 -9.87 49.90
CA GLU A 197 -20.15 -10.63 50.99
C GLU A 197 -20.41 -12.14 50.93
N LYS A 198 -20.78 -12.67 49.77
CA LYS A 198 -21.02 -14.09 49.52
C LYS A 198 -19.73 -14.84 49.16
N ASN A 199 -18.71 -14.13 48.70
CA ASN A 199 -17.41 -14.68 48.32
C ASN A 199 -16.32 -13.78 48.92
N ASN A 200 -15.20 -14.39 49.36
CA ASN A 200 -14.09 -13.70 49.96
C ASN A 200 -13.01 -13.28 48.98
N GLU A 201 -13.14 -13.68 47.71
CA GLU A 201 -12.21 -13.25 46.67
C GLU A 201 -12.92 -12.99 45.34
N CYS A 202 -12.37 -12.10 44.57
CA CYS A 202 -12.79 -11.86 43.18
C CYS A 202 -11.59 -11.43 42.29
N GLU A 203 -11.77 -11.63 41.00
CA GLU A 203 -10.82 -11.19 39.99
C GLU A 203 -11.43 -10.05 39.18
N VAL A 204 -10.73 -8.91 39.13
CA VAL A 204 -11.12 -7.74 38.35
C VAL A 204 -10.25 -7.68 37.11
N LYS A 205 -10.85 -7.85 35.93
CA LYS A 205 -10.19 -7.83 34.64
C LYS A 205 -10.56 -6.54 33.88
N PHE A 206 -9.56 -5.87 33.34
CA PHE A 206 -9.74 -4.69 32.52
C PHE A 206 -8.64 -4.57 31.49
N LYS A 207 -8.86 -3.73 30.51
CA LYS A 207 -7.94 -3.44 29.41
C LYS A 207 -7.40 -2.03 29.51
N ILE A 208 -6.13 -1.85 29.19
CA ILE A 208 -5.55 -0.53 28.95
C ILE A 208 -5.05 -0.51 27.52
N ARG A 209 -5.67 0.35 26.71
CA ARG A 209 -5.25 0.63 25.33
C ARG A 209 -4.50 1.95 25.34
N PHE A 210 -3.36 1.98 24.66
CA PHE A 210 -2.53 3.18 24.56
C PHE A 210 -1.77 3.21 23.24
N GLN A 211 -1.32 4.38 22.86
CA GLN A 211 -0.51 4.60 21.67
C GLN A 211 0.92 4.98 22.08
N ASN A 212 1.89 4.57 21.27
CA ASN A 212 3.25 5.10 21.37
C ASN A 212 3.33 6.48 20.68
N ILE A 213 4.52 7.10 20.72
CA ILE A 213 4.78 8.40 20.10
C ILE A 213 4.52 8.44 18.57
N TYR A 214 4.50 7.29 17.91
CA TYR A 214 4.21 7.14 16.48
C TYR A 214 2.73 6.83 16.18
N GLY A 215 1.86 6.82 17.20
CA GLY A 215 0.44 6.54 17.05
C GLY A 215 0.07 5.06 16.94
N LEU A 216 1.03 4.14 17.12
CA LEU A 216 0.75 2.71 17.08
C LEU A 216 0.10 2.25 18.37
N GLU A 217 -1.04 1.59 18.26
CA GLU A 217 -1.83 1.11 19.38
C GLU A 217 -1.31 -0.18 19.97
N THR A 218 -1.38 -0.24 21.29
CA THR A 218 -1.09 -1.44 22.08
C THR A 218 -2.22 -1.61 23.08
N GLU A 219 -2.64 -2.85 23.31
CA GLU A 219 -3.63 -3.19 24.30
C GLU A 219 -3.02 -4.21 25.28
N ASN A 220 -3.11 -3.91 26.55
CA ASN A 220 -2.69 -4.80 27.63
C ASN A 220 -3.89 -5.17 28.49
N ILE A 221 -3.99 -6.45 28.86
CA ILE A 221 -5.01 -6.94 29.78
C ILE A 221 -4.38 -7.11 31.15
N TYR A 222 -5.00 -6.49 32.13
CA TYR A 222 -4.58 -6.56 33.52
C TYR A 222 -5.63 -7.28 34.35
N LEU A 223 -5.16 -7.96 35.39
CA LEU A 223 -5.97 -8.69 36.32
C LEU A 223 -5.53 -8.34 37.74
N TYR A 224 -6.44 -7.79 38.53
CA TYR A 224 -6.27 -7.65 39.95
C TYR A 224 -7.05 -8.73 40.69
N ARG A 225 -6.44 -9.35 41.70
CA ARG A 225 -7.13 -10.23 42.63
C ARG A 225 -7.36 -9.47 43.92
N ILE A 226 -8.61 -9.44 44.37
CA ILE A 226 -9.03 -8.77 45.60
C ILE A 226 -9.45 -9.86 46.56
N GLN A 227 -8.94 -9.81 47.80
CA GLN A 227 -9.25 -10.76 48.85
C GLN A 227 -9.70 -10.06 50.12
N ARG A 228 -10.74 -10.57 50.75
CA ARG A 228 -11.24 -10.17 52.05
C ARG A 228 -10.78 -11.17 53.07
N TYR A 229 -10.15 -10.68 54.15
CA TYR A 229 -9.70 -11.49 55.25
C TYR A 229 -10.78 -11.64 56.32
N GLU A 230 -10.67 -12.62 57.20
CA GLU A 230 -11.58 -12.84 58.34
C GLU A 230 -11.65 -11.66 59.29
N THR A 231 -10.60 -10.84 59.32
CA THR A 231 -10.55 -9.56 60.08
C THR A 231 -11.44 -8.48 59.49
N GLY A 232 -12.02 -8.69 58.32
CA GLY A 232 -12.77 -7.69 57.57
C GLY A 232 -11.92 -6.81 56.66
N ASP A 233 -10.58 -6.92 56.75
CA ASP A 233 -9.66 -6.17 55.91
C ASP A 233 -9.72 -6.67 54.46
N ILE A 234 -9.66 -5.73 53.49
CA ILE A 234 -9.64 -6.07 52.09
C ILE A 234 -8.26 -5.73 51.52
N LYS A 235 -7.64 -6.68 50.84
CA LYS A 235 -6.32 -6.49 50.23
C LYS A 235 -6.42 -6.70 48.72
N VAL A 236 -5.85 -5.76 47.95
CA VAL A 236 -5.67 -5.90 46.52
C VAL A 236 -4.27 -6.41 46.26
N LEU A 237 -4.16 -7.55 45.58
CA LEU A 237 -2.88 -8.15 45.25
C LEU A 237 -2.28 -7.48 44.02
N LYS A 238 -0.97 -7.63 43.79
CA LYS A 238 -0.29 -7.05 42.62
C LYS A 238 -0.92 -7.50 41.31
N PRO A 239 -0.97 -6.62 40.33
CA PRO A 239 -1.58 -6.95 39.03
C PRO A 239 -0.76 -8.04 38.32
N LEU A 240 -1.49 -8.96 37.69
CA LEU A 240 -0.92 -9.92 36.77
C LEU A 240 -1.11 -9.38 35.36
N LEU A 241 0.00 -9.23 34.62
CA LEU A 241 -0.05 -8.89 33.20
C LEU A 241 -0.35 -10.19 32.44
N ARG A 242 -1.49 -10.29 31.73
CA ARG A 242 -1.70 -11.31 30.71
C ARG A 242 -1.26 -10.77 29.38
N ASP A 243 -0.47 -11.55 28.64
CA ASP A 243 0.19 -11.19 27.38
C ASP A 243 -0.62 -10.28 26.48
N ALA A 244 0.04 -9.23 26.01
CA ALA A 244 -0.51 -8.28 25.06
C ALA A 244 -0.88 -8.99 23.74
N LEU A 245 -2.16 -9.06 23.44
CA LEU A 245 -2.63 -9.38 22.09
C LEU A 245 -2.27 -8.20 21.18
N ILE A 246 -1.16 -8.32 20.46
CA ILE A 246 -0.82 -7.37 19.38
C ILE A 246 -1.82 -7.61 18.27
N LYS A 247 -2.87 -6.81 18.24
CA LYS A 247 -3.70 -6.67 17.03
C LYS A 247 -2.86 -5.89 16.03
N SER A 248 -2.19 -6.58 15.11
CA SER A 248 -1.72 -5.97 13.87
C SER A 248 -2.97 -5.60 13.07
N SER A 249 -3.37 -4.34 13.12
CA SER A 249 -4.30 -3.78 12.15
C SER A 249 -3.60 -3.84 10.79
N HIS A 250 -4.01 -4.77 9.96
CA HIS A 250 -3.73 -4.73 8.53
C HIS A 250 -4.45 -3.49 7.97
N VAL A 251 -3.69 -2.51 7.55
CA VAL A 251 -4.04 -1.50 6.55
C VAL A 251 -3.59 -2.00 5.20
#